data_6306dc6a73836d542bfdf6e3d963cbe3
#
_entry.id   6306dc6a73836d542bfdf6e3d963cbe3
#
_cell.length_a   1.000
_cell.length_b   1.000
_cell.length_c   1.000
_cell.angle_alpha   90.00
_cell.angle_beta   90.00
_cell.angle_gamma   90.00
#
_symmetry.space_group_name_H-M   'P 1'
#
loop_
_entity.id
_entity.type
_entity.pdbx_description
1 polymer ?
#
loop_
_entity_poly.entity_id
_entity_poly.type
_entity_poly.pdbx_seq_one_letter_code
_entity_poly.pdbx_strand_id
1 'polypeptide(L)'
;MELTYKKATIEDLDLLTETRIKVLRAANQLSDKEDMKEVEKESYHYYQKALLDGSHIAYLVFDRERFVGTGGVCFFQVMPTYHNPCGKKAYIMNMYTLPEYRRRGIAAKTLDMLVKDAWNKGIRAISLEATDMG
;
A
#
# COMPACT_ATOMS: atom_id res chain seq x y z
N MET A 1 6.97 -7.89 21.38
CA MET A 1 6.68 -7.39 20.03
C MET A 1 6.76 -5.86 20.04
N GLU A 2 7.64 -5.31 19.25
CA GLU A 2 7.79 -3.86 19.13
C GLU A 2 7.48 -3.42 17.70
N LEU A 3 6.26 -2.94 17.47
CA LEU A 3 5.82 -2.55 16.14
C LEU A 3 6.16 -1.10 15.83
N THR A 4 6.73 -0.89 14.65
CA THR A 4 6.99 0.43 14.09
C THR A 4 6.22 0.55 12.77
N TYR A 5 5.49 1.63 12.60
CA TYR A 5 4.73 1.95 11.38
C TYR A 5 5.44 3.10 10.69
N LYS A 6 6.18 2.79 9.65
CA LYS A 6 7.00 3.78 8.95
C LYS A 6 6.31 4.23 7.67
N LYS A 7 6.10 5.55 7.52
CA LYS A 7 5.67 6.11 6.24
C LYS A 7 6.88 6.05 5.30
N ALA A 8 6.73 5.33 4.20
CA ALA A 8 7.84 5.07 3.29
C ALA A 8 8.28 6.33 2.55
N THR A 9 9.56 6.41 2.27
CA THR A 9 10.17 7.48 1.47
C THR A 9 10.86 6.87 0.27
N ILE A 10 11.44 7.71 -0.58
CA ILE A 10 12.19 7.24 -1.75
C ILE A 10 13.38 6.33 -1.34
N GLU A 11 13.87 6.47 -0.13
CA GLU A 11 14.94 5.60 0.38
C GLU A 11 14.47 4.17 0.60
N ASP A 12 13.16 3.94 0.67
CA ASP A 12 12.57 2.61 0.85
C ASP A 12 12.19 1.95 -0.47
N LEU A 13 12.60 2.53 -1.61
CA LEU A 13 12.19 2.10 -2.94
C LEU A 13 12.42 0.61 -3.19
N ASP A 14 13.61 0.10 -2.86
CA ASP A 14 13.93 -1.29 -3.09
C ASP A 14 13.08 -2.21 -2.22
N LEU A 15 12.92 -1.87 -0.95
CA LEU A 15 12.11 -2.67 -0.03
C LEU A 15 10.63 -2.67 -0.43
N LEU A 16 10.10 -1.52 -0.85
CA LEU A 16 8.72 -1.43 -1.33
C LEU A 16 8.49 -2.31 -2.55
N THR A 17 9.43 -2.30 -3.49
CA THR A 17 9.34 -3.13 -4.69
C THR A 17 9.39 -4.62 -4.34
N GLU A 18 10.35 -4.99 -3.49
CA GLU A 18 10.50 -6.38 -3.03
C GLU A 18 9.25 -6.88 -2.31
N THR A 19 8.72 -6.10 -1.36
CA THR A 19 7.54 -6.49 -0.61
C THR A 19 6.28 -6.52 -1.46
N ARG A 20 6.19 -5.64 -2.49
CA ARG A 20 5.06 -5.68 -3.44
C ARG A 20 5.00 -7.02 -4.17
N ILE A 21 6.15 -7.53 -4.60
CA ILE A 21 6.20 -8.84 -5.26
C ILE A 21 5.75 -9.95 -4.29
N LYS A 22 6.20 -9.87 -3.06
CA LYS A 22 5.79 -10.84 -2.02
C LYS A 22 4.27 -10.84 -1.83
N VAL A 23 3.66 -9.66 -1.74
CA VAL A 23 2.22 -9.51 -1.57
C VAL A 23 1.47 -10.06 -2.79
N LEU A 24 1.95 -9.76 -4.02
CA LEU A 24 1.31 -10.25 -5.24
C LEU A 24 1.36 -11.76 -5.33
N ARG A 25 2.45 -12.40 -4.96
CA ARG A 25 2.54 -13.86 -4.94
C ARG A 25 1.54 -14.44 -3.95
N ALA A 26 1.43 -13.86 -2.77
CA ALA A 26 0.49 -14.33 -1.76
C ALA A 26 -0.96 -14.13 -2.18
N ALA A 27 -1.30 -12.93 -2.70
CA ALA A 27 -2.67 -12.60 -3.10
C ALA A 27 -3.18 -13.46 -4.27
N ASN A 28 -2.28 -13.83 -5.18
CA ASN A 28 -2.63 -14.61 -6.38
C ASN A 28 -2.26 -16.09 -6.26
N GLN A 29 -1.79 -16.50 -5.08
CA GLN A 29 -1.37 -17.87 -4.80
C GLN A 29 -0.32 -18.38 -5.81
N LEU A 30 0.63 -17.51 -6.15
CA LEU A 30 1.68 -17.83 -7.10
C LEU A 30 2.89 -18.46 -6.40
N SER A 31 3.54 -19.38 -7.10
CA SER A 31 4.77 -19.99 -6.59
C SER A 31 5.97 -19.05 -6.79
N ASP A 32 7.08 -19.36 -6.14
CA ASP A 32 8.34 -18.63 -6.35
C ASP A 32 8.89 -18.77 -7.77
N LYS A 33 8.36 -19.74 -8.52
CA LYS A 33 8.81 -20.02 -9.89
C LYS A 33 8.12 -19.13 -10.93
N GLU A 34 7.01 -18.49 -10.57
CA GLU A 34 6.32 -17.59 -11.50
C GLU A 34 7.20 -16.37 -11.77
N ASP A 35 7.30 -16.01 -13.05
CA ASP A 35 8.12 -14.86 -13.46
C ASP A 35 7.41 -13.56 -13.11
N MET A 36 8.03 -12.76 -12.27
CA MET A 36 7.50 -11.48 -11.82
C MET A 36 8.36 -10.29 -12.29
N LYS A 37 9.27 -10.53 -13.23
CA LYS A 37 10.22 -9.49 -13.65
C LYS A 37 9.55 -8.24 -14.20
N GLU A 38 8.51 -8.41 -15.02
CA GLU A 38 7.83 -7.27 -15.63
C GLU A 38 7.09 -6.44 -14.57
N VAL A 39 6.30 -7.08 -13.71
CA VAL A 39 5.58 -6.36 -12.67
C VAL A 39 6.53 -5.76 -11.64
N GLU A 40 7.66 -6.40 -11.39
CA GLU A 40 8.69 -5.85 -10.50
C GLU A 40 9.27 -4.56 -11.09
N LYS A 41 9.64 -4.57 -12.36
CA LYS A 41 10.16 -3.40 -13.06
C LYS A 41 9.14 -2.25 -13.06
N GLU A 42 7.90 -2.55 -13.39
CA GLU A 42 6.84 -1.54 -13.43
C GLU A 42 6.52 -1.00 -12.04
N SER A 43 6.55 -1.86 -11.02
CA SER A 43 6.35 -1.44 -9.63
C SER A 43 7.46 -0.51 -9.16
N TYR A 44 8.70 -0.83 -9.49
CA TYR A 44 9.85 0.01 -9.16
C TYR A 44 9.68 1.41 -9.75
N HIS A 45 9.37 1.49 -11.05
CA HIS A 45 9.19 2.77 -11.72
C HIS A 45 7.97 3.54 -11.18
N TYR A 46 6.90 2.83 -10.87
CA TYR A 46 5.71 3.44 -10.26
C TYR A 46 6.06 4.09 -8.93
N TYR A 47 6.69 3.35 -8.01
CA TYR A 47 7.07 3.89 -6.72
C TYR A 47 8.06 5.05 -6.85
N GLN A 48 9.03 4.92 -7.75
CA GLN A 48 10.05 5.96 -7.95
C GLN A 48 9.41 7.31 -8.28
N LYS A 49 8.40 7.31 -9.11
CA LYS A 49 7.68 8.53 -9.48
C LYS A 49 6.67 8.94 -8.41
N ALA A 50 5.85 8.01 -7.97
CA ALA A 50 4.69 8.30 -7.13
C ALA A 50 5.07 8.72 -5.70
N LEU A 51 6.16 8.20 -5.16
CA LEU A 51 6.63 8.61 -3.84
C LEU A 51 7.16 10.04 -3.86
N LEU A 52 7.74 10.47 -4.99
CA LEU A 52 8.27 11.83 -5.11
C LEU A 52 7.18 12.85 -5.44
N ASP A 53 6.20 12.49 -6.26
CA ASP A 53 5.14 13.43 -6.63
C ASP A 53 3.94 13.43 -5.67
N GLY A 54 3.95 12.54 -4.68
CA GLY A 54 2.89 12.48 -3.66
C GLY A 54 1.63 11.76 -4.09
N SER A 55 1.62 11.11 -5.26
CA SER A 55 0.43 10.38 -5.74
C SER A 55 0.29 9.00 -5.09
N HIS A 56 1.25 8.60 -4.25
CA HIS A 56 1.18 7.36 -3.50
C HIS A 56 1.76 7.55 -2.10
N ILE A 57 1.07 7.03 -1.10
CA ILE A 57 1.60 6.92 0.27
C ILE A 57 1.57 5.45 0.65
N ALA A 58 2.67 4.98 1.22
CA ALA A 58 2.77 3.60 1.69
C ALA A 58 3.31 3.56 3.12
N TYR A 59 2.88 2.56 3.87
CA TYR A 59 3.43 2.27 5.18
C TYR A 59 4.08 0.90 5.17
N LEU A 60 5.22 0.82 5.83
CA LEU A 60 5.93 -0.42 6.11
C LEU A 60 5.86 -0.66 7.61
N VAL A 61 5.48 -1.84 8.01
CA VAL A 61 5.35 -2.19 9.42
C VAL A 61 6.43 -3.20 9.78
N PHE A 62 7.14 -2.90 10.85
CA PHE A 62 8.24 -3.73 11.33
C PHE A 62 8.00 -4.15 12.78
N ASP A 63 8.36 -5.38 13.09
CA ASP A 63 8.56 -5.82 14.47
C ASP A 63 10.06 -5.78 14.68
N ARG A 64 10.54 -4.72 15.36
CA ARG A 64 11.95 -4.36 15.41
C ARG A 64 12.49 -4.19 14.00
N GLU A 65 13.33 -5.10 13.51
CA GLU A 65 13.90 -5.00 12.15
C GLU A 65 13.21 -5.90 11.14
N ARG A 66 12.25 -6.73 11.59
CA ARG A 66 11.56 -7.67 10.72
C ARG A 66 10.35 -7.00 10.05
N PHE A 67 10.29 -7.09 8.71
CA PHE A 67 9.10 -6.65 7.98
C PHE A 67 7.93 -7.59 8.30
N VAL A 68 6.80 -7.02 8.74
CA VAL A 68 5.62 -7.81 9.12
C VAL A 68 4.34 -7.38 8.43
N GLY A 69 4.30 -6.23 7.81
CA GLY A 69 3.09 -5.78 7.13
C GLY A 69 3.30 -4.53 6.30
N THR A 70 2.31 -4.23 5.47
CA THR A 70 2.35 -3.06 4.59
C THR A 70 0.95 -2.70 4.13
N GLY A 71 0.82 -1.51 3.61
CA GLY A 71 -0.38 -1.04 2.93
C GLY A 71 -0.07 0.24 2.17
N GLY A 72 -0.86 0.54 1.16
CA GLY A 72 -0.64 1.74 0.36
C GLY A 72 -1.92 2.35 -0.13
N VAL A 73 -1.83 3.60 -0.56
CA VAL A 73 -2.95 4.33 -1.14
C VAL A 73 -2.47 5.11 -2.36
N CYS A 74 -3.22 4.97 -3.45
CA CYS A 74 -3.00 5.72 -4.68
C CYS A 74 -3.99 6.88 -4.72
N PHE A 75 -3.50 8.08 -5.03
CA PHE A 75 -4.36 9.26 -5.21
C PHE A 75 -4.44 9.58 -6.70
N PHE A 76 -5.66 9.84 -7.17
CA PHE A 76 -5.87 10.10 -8.59
C PHE A 76 -7.05 11.02 -8.80
N GLN A 77 -7.15 11.55 -10.02
CA GLN A 77 -8.17 12.51 -10.40
C GLN A 77 -9.10 11.87 -11.44
N VAL A 78 -10.40 12.01 -11.21
CA VAL A 78 -11.41 11.65 -12.20
C VAL A 78 -12.24 12.89 -12.52
N MET A 79 -13.09 12.80 -13.53
CA MET A 79 -13.99 13.90 -13.85
C MET A 79 -14.88 14.23 -12.65
N PRO A 80 -14.99 15.50 -12.27
CA PRO A 80 -15.86 15.90 -11.15
C PRO A 80 -17.30 15.45 -11.36
N THR A 81 -17.93 15.07 -10.25
CA THR A 81 -19.33 14.67 -10.24
C THR A 81 -20.07 15.42 -9.14
N TYR A 82 -21.40 15.32 -9.14
CA TYR A 82 -22.21 15.98 -8.10
C TYR A 82 -21.81 15.50 -6.70
N HIS A 83 -21.56 14.18 -6.53
CA HIS A 83 -21.22 13.63 -5.24
C HIS A 83 -19.73 13.75 -4.90
N ASN A 84 -18.89 14.09 -5.87
CA ASN A 84 -17.45 14.29 -5.69
C ASN A 84 -16.99 15.45 -6.56
N PRO A 85 -17.33 16.69 -6.15
CA PRO A 85 -17.08 17.86 -7.00
C PRO A 85 -15.61 18.13 -7.32
N CYS A 86 -14.68 17.74 -6.46
CA CYS A 86 -13.25 17.92 -6.75
C CYS A 86 -12.69 16.81 -7.65
N GLY A 87 -13.41 15.71 -7.82
CA GLY A 87 -12.95 14.58 -8.63
C GLY A 87 -11.76 13.82 -8.06
N LYS A 88 -11.33 14.14 -6.84
CA LYS A 88 -10.20 13.45 -6.22
C LYS A 88 -10.63 12.14 -5.59
N LYS A 89 -9.85 11.10 -5.84
CA LYS A 89 -10.11 9.77 -5.30
C LYS A 89 -8.87 9.15 -4.68
N ALA A 90 -9.09 8.24 -3.74
CA ALA A 90 -8.03 7.45 -3.13
C ALA A 90 -8.40 5.97 -3.26
N TYR A 91 -7.43 5.15 -3.64
CA TYR A 91 -7.60 3.72 -3.75
C TYR A 91 -6.59 3.04 -2.84
N ILE A 92 -7.08 2.39 -1.80
CA ILE A 92 -6.24 1.68 -0.84
C ILE A 92 -6.03 0.26 -1.33
N MET A 93 -4.78 -0.17 -1.37
CA MET A 93 -4.41 -1.47 -1.90
C MET A 93 -3.11 -1.97 -1.25
N ASN A 94 -2.68 -3.15 -1.65
CA ASN A 94 -1.43 -3.73 -1.16
C ASN A 94 -1.43 -3.97 0.36
N MET A 95 -2.61 -4.18 0.94
CA MET A 95 -2.73 -4.47 2.37
C MET A 95 -2.27 -5.91 2.63
N TYR A 96 -1.28 -6.05 3.50
CA TYR A 96 -0.72 -7.36 3.80
C TYR A 96 -0.16 -7.40 5.21
N THR A 97 -0.33 -8.52 5.87
CA THR A 97 0.27 -8.81 7.17
C THR A 97 0.77 -10.26 7.15
N LEU A 98 1.99 -10.48 7.61
CA LEU A 98 2.52 -11.83 7.70
C LEU A 98 1.55 -12.71 8.51
N PRO A 99 1.36 -13.98 8.11
CA PRO A 99 0.39 -14.86 8.79
C PRO A 99 0.53 -14.91 10.30
N GLU A 100 1.75 -15.00 10.82
CA GLU A 100 1.98 -15.07 12.26
C GLU A 100 1.73 -13.76 13.01
N TYR A 101 1.52 -12.67 12.28
CA TYR A 101 1.22 -11.36 12.87
C TYR A 101 -0.24 -10.94 12.68
N ARG A 102 -1.06 -11.80 12.09
CA ARG A 102 -2.49 -11.49 11.89
C ARG A 102 -3.25 -11.49 13.20
N ARG A 103 -4.41 -10.81 13.20
CA ARG A 103 -5.30 -10.70 14.37
C ARG A 103 -4.69 -9.90 15.52
N ARG A 104 -3.74 -9.03 15.22
CA ARG A 104 -3.10 -8.15 16.21
C ARG A 104 -3.37 -6.68 15.95
N GLY A 105 -4.28 -6.38 15.02
CA GLY A 105 -4.67 -5.01 14.71
C GLY A 105 -3.73 -4.26 13.78
N ILE A 106 -2.75 -4.93 13.18
CA ILE A 106 -1.78 -4.27 12.29
C ILE A 106 -2.46 -3.73 11.04
N ALA A 107 -3.26 -4.55 10.36
CA ALA A 107 -3.97 -4.10 9.16
C ALA A 107 -4.94 -2.96 9.47
N ALA A 108 -5.67 -3.06 10.57
CA ALA A 108 -6.62 -2.02 10.96
C ALA A 108 -5.92 -0.70 11.23
N LYS A 109 -4.78 -0.73 11.92
CA LYS A 109 -4.03 0.50 12.19
C LYS A 109 -3.44 1.09 10.91
N THR A 110 -2.89 0.25 10.04
CA THR A 110 -2.35 0.69 8.75
C THR A 110 -3.45 1.34 7.91
N LEU A 111 -4.62 0.69 7.83
CA LEU A 111 -5.76 1.23 7.12
C LEU A 111 -6.18 2.60 7.67
N ASP A 112 -6.26 2.72 8.99
CA ASP A 112 -6.63 3.98 9.63
C ASP A 112 -5.66 5.11 9.26
N MET A 113 -4.36 4.82 9.26
CA MET A 113 -3.34 5.81 8.89
C MET A 113 -3.47 6.24 7.43
N LEU A 114 -3.74 5.30 6.53
CA LEU A 114 -3.94 5.60 5.10
C LEU A 114 -5.19 6.45 4.87
N VAL A 115 -6.28 6.12 5.55
CA VAL A 115 -7.51 6.91 5.47
C VAL A 115 -7.28 8.33 5.97
N LYS A 116 -6.56 8.48 7.08
CA LYS A 116 -6.24 9.81 7.61
C LYS A 116 -5.38 10.62 6.65
N ASP A 117 -4.44 9.97 5.97
CA ASP A 117 -3.61 10.66 4.98
C ASP A 117 -4.47 11.14 3.79
N ALA A 118 -5.43 10.34 3.34
CA ALA A 118 -6.37 10.76 2.29
C ALA A 118 -7.22 11.94 2.76
N TRP A 119 -7.74 11.88 3.99
CA TRP A 119 -8.54 12.96 4.56
C TRP A 119 -7.74 14.25 4.68
N ASN A 120 -6.48 14.16 5.06
CA ASN A 120 -5.60 15.34 5.16
C ASN A 120 -5.37 16.00 3.79
N LYS A 121 -5.54 15.27 2.70
CA LYS A 121 -5.49 15.80 1.33
C LYS A 121 -6.85 16.30 0.84
N GLY A 122 -7.87 16.26 1.68
CA GLY A 122 -9.21 16.69 1.30
C GLY A 122 -9.98 15.65 0.48
N ILE A 123 -9.53 14.41 0.48
CA ILE A 123 -10.15 13.34 -0.30
C ILE A 123 -11.11 12.55 0.56
N ARG A 124 -12.36 12.42 0.09
CA ARG A 124 -13.42 11.68 0.81
C ARG A 124 -13.89 10.45 0.04
N ALA A 125 -13.65 10.39 -1.27
CA ALA A 125 -13.99 9.24 -2.11
C ALA A 125 -12.88 8.21 -2.02
N ILE A 126 -12.98 7.30 -1.06
CA ILE A 126 -11.95 6.32 -0.75
C ILE A 126 -12.51 4.92 -0.98
N SER A 127 -11.80 4.11 -1.75
CA SER A 127 -12.13 2.72 -1.97
C SER A 127 -10.98 1.81 -1.55
N LEU A 128 -11.30 0.56 -1.29
CA LEU A 128 -10.35 -0.44 -0.83
C LEU A 128 -10.40 -1.63 -1.77
N GLU A 129 -9.23 -2.09 -2.21
CA GLU A 129 -9.14 -3.32 -2.99
C GLU A 129 -9.53 -4.51 -2.12
N ALA A 130 -10.50 -5.30 -2.59
CA ALA A 130 -10.92 -6.51 -1.89
C ALA A 130 -10.09 -7.70 -2.37
N THR A 131 -9.55 -8.47 -1.44
CA THR A 131 -8.84 -9.72 -1.73
C THR A 131 -9.31 -10.81 -0.78
N ASP A 132 -9.04 -12.06 -1.15
CA ASP A 132 -9.37 -13.20 -0.30
C ASP A 132 -8.56 -13.22 0.99
N MET A 133 -7.50 -12.43 1.04
CA MET A 133 -6.63 -12.32 2.21
C MET A 133 -7.04 -11.19 3.15
N GLY A 134 -7.93 -10.36 2.70
CA GLY A 134 -8.44 -9.24 3.49
C GLY A 134 -9.42 -9.68 4.54
#